data_f11e6ae32989086fbec6db627a0e685c
#
_entry.id   f11e6ae32989086fbec6db627a0e685c
#
_cell.length_a   1.000
_cell.length_b   1.000
_cell.length_c   1.000
_cell.angle_alpha   90.00
_cell.angle_beta   90.00
_cell.angle_gamma   90.00
#
_symmetry.space_group_name_H-M   'P 1'
#
loop_
_entity.id
_entity.type
_entity.pdbx_description
1 polymer ?
#
loop_
_entity_poly.entity_id
_entity_poly.type
_entity_poly.pdbx_seq_one_letter_code
_entity_poly.pdbx_strand_id
1 'polypeptide(L)'
;MRILLIIISLALVSSCKNQTEIQTNSLPSITGTWELISATTIQGDSTYYKDLSNKRMIKIINESHFAFLNHNLNKGQDSLELFVAGGGTYKLVQDKYTEFLEYCNYREWEKNTFEFTIELKGDTLIQNGIEEIKELGVDRRIIEVYIKIEK
;
A
#
# COMPACT_ATOMS: atom_id res chain seq x y z
N MET A 1 -56.85 -3.99 -64.93
CA MET A 1 -56.53 -4.64 -63.68
C MET A 1 -55.11 -4.15 -63.26
N ARG A 2 -55.02 -3.11 -62.41
CA ARG A 2 -53.76 -2.46 -62.05
C ARG A 2 -53.41 -2.93 -60.64
N ILE A 3 -52.34 -3.69 -60.55
CA ILE A 3 -51.79 -4.20 -59.29
C ILE A 3 -50.89 -3.09 -58.69
N LEU A 4 -51.30 -2.54 -57.57
CA LEU A 4 -50.56 -1.53 -56.81
C LEU A 4 -49.63 -2.24 -55.82
N LEU A 5 -48.32 -2.21 -56.12
CA LEU A 5 -47.26 -2.73 -55.24
C LEU A 5 -46.94 -1.70 -54.16
N ILE A 6 -47.34 -1.99 -52.92
CA ILE A 6 -46.98 -1.19 -51.74
C ILE A 6 -45.66 -1.73 -51.23
N ILE A 7 -44.60 -0.92 -51.38
CA ILE A 7 -43.26 -1.19 -50.77
C ILE A 7 -43.29 -0.63 -49.36
N ILE A 8 -43.32 -1.54 -48.38
CA ILE A 8 -43.17 -1.17 -46.96
C ILE A 8 -41.66 -1.07 -46.66
N SER A 9 -41.17 0.17 -46.54
CA SER A 9 -39.79 0.44 -46.11
C SER A 9 -39.68 0.30 -44.58
N LEU A 10 -39.01 -0.77 -44.14
CA LEU A 10 -38.74 -1.02 -42.70
C LEU A 10 -37.50 -0.24 -42.30
N ALA A 11 -37.71 0.92 -41.65
CA ALA A 11 -36.62 1.71 -41.07
C ALA A 11 -36.09 1.04 -39.80
N LEU A 12 -34.91 0.41 -39.89
CA LEU A 12 -34.16 -0.07 -38.75
C LEU A 12 -33.55 1.12 -37.96
N VAL A 13 -34.17 1.55 -36.91
CA VAL A 13 -33.59 2.49 -35.96
C VAL A 13 -32.53 1.75 -35.11
N SER A 14 -31.26 1.85 -35.55
CA SER A 14 -30.12 1.45 -34.73
C SER A 14 -29.98 2.40 -33.52
N SER A 15 -30.56 2.01 -32.39
CA SER A 15 -30.33 2.68 -31.11
C SER A 15 -28.91 2.37 -30.64
N CYS A 16 -27.97 3.26 -30.92
CA CYS A 16 -26.68 3.27 -30.26
C CYS A 16 -26.91 3.62 -28.77
N LYS A 17 -26.89 2.60 -27.92
CA LYS A 17 -26.73 2.83 -26.48
C LYS A 17 -25.31 3.36 -26.28
N ASN A 18 -25.18 4.67 -26.04
CA ASN A 18 -23.97 5.23 -25.43
C ASN A 18 -23.86 4.63 -24.03
N GLN A 19 -23.07 3.55 -23.92
CA GLN A 19 -22.55 3.13 -22.62
C GLN A 19 -21.56 4.20 -22.18
N THR A 20 -22.02 5.09 -21.31
CA THR A 20 -21.12 5.95 -20.54
C THR A 20 -20.32 4.99 -19.65
N GLU A 21 -19.10 4.65 -20.07
CA GLU A 21 -18.14 4.02 -19.18
C GLU A 21 -17.94 4.97 -18.00
N ILE A 22 -18.51 4.62 -16.86
CA ILE A 22 -18.13 5.22 -15.60
C ILE A 22 -16.68 4.79 -15.41
N GLN A 23 -15.74 5.68 -15.74
CA GLN A 23 -14.36 5.55 -15.32
C GLN A 23 -14.39 5.59 -13.78
N THR A 24 -14.50 4.41 -13.16
CA THR A 24 -14.12 4.25 -11.77
C THR A 24 -12.65 4.58 -11.73
N ASN A 25 -12.29 5.75 -11.23
CA ASN A 25 -10.93 6.07 -10.80
C ASN A 25 -10.59 5.10 -9.67
N SER A 26 -10.31 3.83 -10.01
CA SER A 26 -9.71 2.89 -9.10
C SER A 26 -8.33 3.45 -8.77
N LEU A 27 -8.07 3.69 -7.49
CA LEU A 27 -6.73 4.01 -7.04
C LEU A 27 -5.76 2.95 -7.58
N PRO A 28 -4.59 3.35 -8.05
CA PRO A 28 -3.60 2.38 -8.52
C PRO A 28 -3.34 1.37 -7.42
N SER A 29 -3.25 0.09 -7.79
CA SER A 29 -3.04 -1.01 -6.84
C SER A 29 -1.70 -0.87 -6.14
N ILE A 30 -1.71 -0.93 -4.81
CA ILE A 30 -0.50 -0.97 -3.99
C ILE A 30 0.09 -2.38 -3.87
N THR A 31 -0.55 -3.38 -4.50
CA THR A 31 -0.05 -4.76 -4.42
C THR A 31 1.32 -4.90 -5.09
N GLY A 32 2.18 -5.69 -4.46
CA GLY A 32 3.54 -5.91 -4.93
C GLY A 32 4.54 -6.09 -3.81
N THR A 33 5.81 -6.11 -4.18
CA THR A 33 6.93 -6.10 -3.25
C THR A 33 7.63 -4.74 -3.34
N TRP A 34 7.85 -4.13 -2.21
CA TRP A 34 8.34 -2.77 -2.07
C TRP A 34 9.61 -2.77 -1.22
N GLU A 35 10.68 -2.13 -1.67
CA GLU A 35 11.91 -1.97 -0.91
C GLU A 35 11.96 -0.59 -0.27
N LEU A 36 12.22 -0.53 1.04
CA LEU A 36 12.38 0.72 1.78
C LEU A 36 13.67 1.42 1.36
N ILE A 37 13.56 2.65 0.86
CA ILE A 37 14.71 3.46 0.45
C ILE A 37 14.94 4.67 1.36
N SER A 38 13.95 5.06 2.16
CA SER A 38 14.06 6.14 3.15
C SER A 38 13.04 5.96 4.25
N ALA A 39 13.43 6.21 5.50
CA ALA A 39 12.50 6.29 6.62
C ALA A 39 12.91 7.43 7.57
N THR A 40 11.91 8.24 7.91
CA THR A 40 12.02 9.35 8.84
C THR A 40 11.08 9.10 10.02
N THR A 41 11.57 9.29 11.23
CA THR A 41 10.78 9.24 12.46
C THR A 41 10.80 10.62 13.11
N ILE A 42 9.63 11.15 13.47
CA ILE A 42 9.48 12.41 14.18
C ILE A 42 8.84 12.08 15.54
N GLN A 43 9.56 12.43 16.61
CA GLN A 43 9.11 12.19 17.97
C GLN A 43 9.34 13.46 18.82
N GLY A 44 8.26 14.08 19.27
CA GLY A 44 8.31 15.42 19.85
C GLY A 44 8.93 16.41 18.86
N ASP A 45 9.93 17.16 19.32
CA ASP A 45 10.65 18.14 18.48
C ASP A 45 11.86 17.53 17.72
N SER A 46 12.05 16.21 17.81
CA SER A 46 13.22 15.54 17.24
C SER A 46 12.86 14.79 15.94
N THR A 47 13.76 14.88 14.95
CA THR A 47 13.65 14.15 13.69
C THR A 47 14.84 13.20 13.54
N TYR A 48 14.54 11.93 13.26
CA TYR A 48 15.53 10.88 13.07
C TYR A 48 15.42 10.29 11.67
N TYR A 49 16.55 10.09 11.02
CA TYR A 49 16.64 9.41 9.73
C TYR A 49 17.21 8.02 9.95
N LYS A 50 16.53 7.01 9.44
CA LYS A 50 16.97 5.62 9.56
C LYS A 50 18.20 5.37 8.68
N ASP A 51 19.28 4.92 9.28
CA ASP A 51 20.43 4.44 8.52
C ASP A 51 20.11 3.10 7.87
N LEU A 52 20.11 3.06 6.54
CA LEU A 52 19.85 1.87 5.71
C LEU A 52 21.11 1.29 5.07
N SER A 53 22.31 1.83 5.33
CA SER A 53 23.56 1.47 4.64
C SER A 53 23.92 -0.02 4.76
N ASN A 54 23.53 -0.67 5.87
CA ASN A 54 23.76 -2.09 6.13
C ASN A 54 22.47 -2.85 6.46
N LYS A 55 21.34 -2.37 5.93
CA LYS A 55 20.02 -2.94 6.22
C LYS A 55 19.21 -3.03 4.94
N ARG A 56 18.38 -4.03 4.86
CA ARG A 56 17.38 -4.15 3.83
C ARG A 56 16.04 -4.44 4.44
N MET A 57 15.05 -3.66 4.07
CA MET A 57 13.67 -3.86 4.45
C MET A 57 12.81 -3.94 3.21
N ILE A 58 11.96 -4.96 3.15
CA ILE A 58 10.92 -5.08 2.15
C ILE A 58 9.56 -5.12 2.82
N LYS A 59 8.55 -4.60 2.12
CA LYS A 59 7.13 -4.76 2.42
C LYS A 59 6.47 -5.50 1.26
N ILE A 60 5.77 -6.58 1.56
CA ILE A 60 5.01 -7.38 0.60
C ILE A 60 3.54 -7.11 0.85
N ILE A 61 2.81 -6.69 -0.16
CA ILE A 61 1.37 -6.39 -0.08
C ILE A 61 0.65 -7.21 -1.14
N ASN A 62 -0.31 -8.04 -0.73
CA ASN A 62 -1.25 -8.71 -1.62
C ASN A 62 -2.64 -8.06 -1.49
N GLU A 63 -3.70 -8.68 -1.99
CA GLU A 63 -5.05 -8.11 -1.99
C GLU A 63 -5.67 -7.91 -0.59
N SER A 64 -5.17 -8.58 0.44
CA SER A 64 -5.76 -8.60 1.78
C SER A 64 -4.76 -8.44 2.92
N HIS A 65 -3.49 -8.79 2.70
CA HIS A 65 -2.47 -8.83 3.74
C HIS A 65 -1.24 -8.04 3.35
N PHE A 66 -0.52 -7.60 4.37
CA PHE A 66 0.84 -7.08 4.25
C PHE A 66 1.79 -7.91 5.12
N ALA A 67 3.07 -7.90 4.75
CA ALA A 67 4.16 -8.38 5.58
C ALA A 67 5.38 -7.48 5.38
N PHE A 68 6.19 -7.32 6.42
CA PHE A 68 7.48 -6.66 6.31
C PHE A 68 8.59 -7.53 6.86
N LEU A 69 9.77 -7.44 6.22
CA LEU A 69 10.98 -8.13 6.60
C LEU A 69 12.13 -7.12 6.59
N ASN A 70 12.84 -6.99 7.70
CA ASN A 70 13.96 -6.07 7.85
C ASN A 70 15.14 -6.79 8.51
N HIS A 71 16.31 -6.76 7.87
CA HIS A 71 17.51 -7.45 8.37
C HIS A 71 18.81 -6.72 8.03
N ASN A 72 19.90 -7.10 8.72
CA ASN A 72 21.24 -6.68 8.34
C ASN A 72 21.73 -7.44 7.11
N LEU A 73 22.48 -6.75 6.24
CA LEU A 73 23.08 -7.33 5.04
C LEU A 73 24.35 -8.17 5.34
N ASN A 74 25.00 -7.91 6.45
CA ASN A 74 26.23 -8.61 6.90
C ASN A 74 25.95 -9.98 7.55
N LYS A 75 24.74 -10.53 7.42
CA LYS A 75 24.32 -11.84 7.95
C LYS A 75 24.39 -11.95 9.49
N GLY A 76 24.21 -10.83 10.21
CA GLY A 76 24.26 -10.82 11.66
C GLY A 76 25.65 -11.10 12.25
N GLN A 77 26.73 -10.83 11.50
CA GLN A 77 28.10 -11.11 11.96
C GLN A 77 28.67 -10.07 12.93
N ASP A 78 27.96 -9.01 13.19
CA ASP A 78 28.30 -8.02 14.21
C ASP A 78 27.38 -8.14 15.43
N SER A 79 27.76 -7.47 16.52
CA SER A 79 27.06 -7.52 17.82
C SER A 79 25.65 -6.91 17.80
N LEU A 80 25.19 -6.39 16.66
CA LEU A 80 23.91 -5.71 16.48
C LEU A 80 23.06 -6.45 15.43
N GLU A 81 22.94 -7.77 15.58
CA GLU A 81 22.06 -8.57 14.73
C GLU A 81 20.64 -8.00 14.73
N LEU A 82 20.15 -7.66 13.55
CA LEU A 82 18.80 -7.14 13.35
C LEU A 82 18.01 -8.12 12.48
N PHE A 83 16.90 -8.59 13.02
CA PHE A 83 15.82 -9.19 12.24
C PHE A 83 14.50 -8.75 12.82
N VAL A 84 13.74 -7.96 12.05
CA VAL A 84 12.40 -7.50 12.41
C VAL A 84 11.44 -7.93 11.31
N ALA A 85 10.42 -8.67 11.69
CA ALA A 85 9.41 -9.16 10.78
C ALA A 85 8.03 -9.03 11.42
N GLY A 86 7.05 -8.74 10.61
CA GLY A 86 5.66 -8.70 11.02
C GLY A 86 4.73 -8.62 9.83
N GLY A 87 3.43 -8.65 10.10
CA GLY A 87 2.41 -8.56 9.09
C GLY A 87 1.01 -8.77 9.67
N GLY A 88 0.04 -8.71 8.82
CA GLY A 88 -1.36 -8.87 9.16
C GLY A 88 -2.26 -8.48 8.01
N THR A 89 -3.50 -8.18 8.31
CA THR A 89 -4.45 -7.68 7.32
C THR A 89 -4.38 -6.16 7.20
N TYR A 90 -4.90 -5.61 6.11
CA TYR A 90 -5.00 -4.17 5.94
C TYR A 90 -6.34 -3.78 5.30
N LYS A 91 -6.66 -2.48 5.42
CA LYS A 91 -7.76 -1.85 4.72
C LYS A 91 -7.25 -0.60 4.02
N LEU A 92 -7.60 -0.45 2.73
CA LEU A 92 -7.32 0.75 1.95
C LEU A 92 -8.64 1.39 1.49
N VAL A 93 -8.88 2.64 1.88
CA VAL A 93 -10.03 3.43 1.46
C VAL A 93 -9.51 4.79 1.00
N GLN A 94 -9.56 5.03 -0.30
CA GLN A 94 -8.88 6.16 -0.92
C GLN A 94 -7.37 6.10 -0.62
N ASP A 95 -6.82 7.12 0.04
CA ASP A 95 -5.42 7.19 0.48
C ASP A 95 -5.21 6.71 1.92
N LYS A 96 -6.29 6.38 2.64
CA LYS A 96 -6.23 5.92 4.03
C LYS A 96 -5.92 4.42 4.09
N TYR A 97 -4.74 4.09 4.55
CA TYR A 97 -4.23 2.74 4.69
C TYR A 97 -4.13 2.38 6.17
N THR A 98 -4.94 1.40 6.59
CA THR A 98 -4.99 0.93 7.98
C THR A 98 -4.39 -0.46 8.05
N GLU A 99 -3.33 -0.63 8.83
CA GLU A 99 -2.68 -1.91 9.12
C GLU A 99 -3.22 -2.49 10.43
N PHE A 100 -3.60 -3.76 10.42
CA PHE A 100 -3.91 -4.55 11.61
C PHE A 100 -2.76 -5.52 11.83
N LEU A 101 -1.86 -5.20 12.75
CA LEU A 101 -0.64 -5.99 12.99
C LEU A 101 -0.96 -7.23 13.81
N GLU A 102 -1.03 -8.38 13.14
CA GLU A 102 -1.42 -9.66 13.75
C GLU A 102 -0.21 -10.50 14.16
N TYR A 103 0.91 -10.33 13.46
CA TYR A 103 2.13 -11.09 13.63
C TYR A 103 3.31 -10.13 13.74
N CYS A 104 4.13 -10.27 14.78
CA CYS A 104 5.38 -9.53 14.93
C CYS A 104 6.35 -10.34 15.79
N ASN A 105 7.64 -10.34 15.45
CA ASN A 105 8.65 -10.93 16.32
C ASN A 105 8.84 -10.15 17.63
N TYR A 106 8.49 -8.87 17.67
CA TYR A 106 8.26 -8.10 18.90
C TYR A 106 6.79 -8.26 19.32
N ARG A 107 6.51 -9.28 20.11
CA ARG A 107 5.16 -9.75 20.44
C ARG A 107 4.24 -8.70 21.05
N GLU A 108 4.80 -7.75 21.78
CA GLU A 108 4.09 -6.61 22.39
C GLU A 108 3.52 -5.61 21.37
N TRP A 109 4.00 -5.68 20.13
CA TRP A 109 3.46 -4.87 19.01
C TRP A 109 2.22 -5.48 18.38
N GLU A 110 1.96 -6.77 18.58
CA GLU A 110 0.81 -7.44 17.99
C GLU A 110 -0.51 -6.91 18.53
N LYS A 111 -1.57 -7.04 17.73
CA LYS A 111 -2.94 -6.58 17.99
C LYS A 111 -3.09 -5.04 18.00
N ASN A 112 -2.06 -4.30 17.62
CA ASN A 112 -2.18 -2.87 17.41
C ASN A 112 -2.67 -2.58 15.99
N THR A 113 -3.29 -1.41 15.85
CA THR A 113 -3.79 -0.89 14.58
C THR A 113 -3.10 0.42 14.30
N PHE A 114 -2.58 0.58 13.08
CA PHE A 114 -1.90 1.80 12.66
C PHE A 114 -2.58 2.40 11.44
N GLU A 115 -2.80 3.70 11.47
CA GLU A 115 -3.42 4.44 10.36
C GLU A 115 -2.37 5.29 9.65
N PHE A 116 -2.27 5.10 8.35
CA PHE A 116 -1.36 5.84 7.47
C PHE A 116 -2.11 6.48 6.32
N THR A 117 -1.54 7.52 5.76
CA THR A 117 -1.85 8.02 4.42
C THR A 117 -0.85 7.45 3.45
N ILE A 118 -1.34 6.97 2.30
CA ILE A 118 -0.51 6.44 1.21
C ILE A 118 -0.58 7.38 0.02
N GLU A 119 0.57 7.65 -0.57
CA GLU A 119 0.70 8.29 -1.87
C GLU A 119 1.48 7.35 -2.80
N LEU A 120 0.92 7.09 -3.99
CA LEU A 120 1.58 6.30 -5.03
C LEU A 120 1.94 7.20 -6.22
N LYS A 121 3.24 7.26 -6.55
CA LYS A 121 3.79 8.03 -7.67
C LYS A 121 4.62 7.11 -8.57
N GLY A 122 4.01 6.55 -9.60
CA GLY A 122 4.66 5.53 -10.43
C GLY A 122 5.08 4.34 -9.57
N ASP A 123 6.36 4.03 -9.52
CA ASP A 123 6.93 2.93 -8.74
C ASP A 123 7.34 3.33 -7.31
N THR A 124 6.93 4.52 -6.86
CA THR A 124 7.22 5.01 -5.52
C THR A 124 5.97 5.00 -4.66
N LEU A 125 6.03 4.32 -3.51
CA LEU A 125 5.01 4.30 -2.47
C LEU A 125 5.50 5.11 -1.26
N ILE A 126 4.74 6.12 -0.84
CA ILE A 126 5.01 6.91 0.37
C ILE A 126 3.94 6.57 1.40
N GLN A 127 4.37 6.09 2.56
CA GLN A 127 3.53 5.80 3.71
C GLN A 127 3.84 6.79 4.82
N ASN A 128 2.83 7.45 5.38
CA ASN A 128 3.00 8.49 6.39
C ASN A 128 1.87 8.43 7.42
N GLY A 129 2.20 8.36 8.69
CA GLY A 129 1.20 8.32 9.77
C GLY A 129 1.81 8.25 11.15
N ILE A 130 0.97 7.98 12.13
CA ILE A 130 1.33 7.91 13.55
C ILE A 130 1.39 6.45 13.98
N GLU A 131 2.46 6.08 14.66
CA GLU A 131 2.56 4.87 15.47
C GLU A 131 2.38 5.26 16.93
N GLU A 132 1.25 4.88 17.53
CA GLU A 132 0.97 5.08 18.94
C GLU A 132 0.70 3.74 19.62
N ILE A 133 1.47 3.41 20.66
CA ILE A 133 1.24 2.27 21.55
C ILE A 133 1.50 2.76 22.97
N LYS A 134 0.44 3.12 23.69
CA LYS A 134 0.53 3.78 25.00
C LYS A 134 1.26 2.93 26.04
N GLU A 135 1.02 1.63 26.03
CA GLU A 135 1.62 0.67 26.94
C GLU A 135 3.14 0.56 26.79
N LEU A 136 3.65 0.89 25.59
CA LEU A 136 5.08 0.86 25.29
C LEU A 136 5.71 2.26 25.28
N GLY A 137 4.93 3.31 25.52
CA GLY A 137 5.40 4.69 25.41
C GLY A 137 5.80 5.08 23.97
N VAL A 138 5.25 4.41 22.98
CA VAL A 138 5.46 4.75 21.57
C VAL A 138 4.44 5.81 21.19
N ASP A 139 4.93 6.96 20.73
CA ASP A 139 4.15 8.04 20.13
C ASP A 139 5.06 8.77 19.16
N ARG A 140 4.95 8.44 17.88
CA ARG A 140 5.81 8.97 16.83
C ARG A 140 5.13 9.01 15.48
N ARG A 141 5.49 9.98 14.67
CA ARG A 141 5.14 10.01 13.26
C ARG A 141 6.23 9.34 12.44
N ILE A 142 5.85 8.49 11.52
CA ILE A 142 6.76 7.88 10.56
C ILE A 142 6.43 8.35 9.15
N ILE A 143 7.48 8.50 8.33
CA ILE A 143 7.39 8.74 6.89
C ILE A 143 8.34 7.75 6.24
N GLU A 144 7.80 6.82 5.48
CA GLU A 144 8.54 5.77 4.79
C GLU A 144 8.35 5.89 3.29
N VAL A 145 9.45 5.78 2.56
CA VAL A 145 9.46 5.82 1.09
C VAL A 145 9.97 4.49 0.57
N TYR A 146 9.18 3.88 -0.28
CA TYR A 146 9.45 2.58 -0.87
C TYR A 146 9.51 2.68 -2.39
N ILE A 147 10.34 1.83 -3.00
CA ILE A 147 10.37 1.60 -4.46
C ILE A 147 9.87 0.19 -4.74
N LYS A 148 9.06 0.06 -5.78
CA LYS A 148 8.56 -1.24 -6.24
C LYS A 148 9.71 -2.09 -6.76
N ILE A 149 9.79 -3.33 -6.28
CA ILE A 149 10.74 -4.31 -6.84
C ILE A 149 10.09 -4.92 -8.07
N GLU A 150 10.68 -4.68 -9.24
CA GLU A 150 10.31 -5.37 -10.46
C GLU A 150 10.85 -6.81 -10.44
N LYS A 151 10.13 -7.69 -11.15
CA LYS A 151 10.55 -9.10 -11.32
C LYS A 151 11.55 -9.22 -12.45
#